data_fea722deab964e339f76439de5ede835
#
_entry.id   fea722deab964e339f76439de5ede835
#
_cell.length_a   1.000
_cell.length_b   1.000
_cell.length_c   1.000
_cell.angle_alpha   90.00
_cell.angle_beta   90.00
_cell.angle_gamma   90.00
#
_symmetry.space_group_name_H-M   'P 1'
#
loop_
_entity.id
_entity.type
_entity.pdbx_description
1 polymer ?
#
loop_
_entity_poly.entity_id
_entity_poly.type
_entity_poly.pdbx_seq_one_letter_code
_entity_poly.pdbx_strand_id
1 'polypeptide(L)'
;MNSISKVSDITTDDIAEYIRLVEVSQDDENTLSNLLEIAKTFISNYTGQTDLDRYQDFVIVALILCQDMWDNRTLYVDKASLSYPVETILGMHSINLLWVSQ
;
A
#
# COMPACT_ATOMS: atom_id res chain seq x y z
N MET A 1 -14.24 -7.23 -5.14
CA MET A 1 -13.49 -6.04 -5.57
C MET A 1 -13.37 -6.03 -7.08
N ASN A 2 -13.65 -4.90 -7.67
CA ASN A 2 -13.51 -4.76 -9.11
C ASN A 2 -12.03 -4.78 -9.50
N SER A 3 -11.79 -5.02 -10.78
CA SER A 3 -10.41 -4.99 -11.28
C SER A 3 -9.84 -3.60 -11.13
N ILE A 4 -8.87 -3.46 -10.25
CA ILE A 4 -8.13 -2.22 -10.06
C ILE A 4 -6.75 -2.45 -10.63
N SER A 5 -6.37 -1.67 -11.61
CA SER A 5 -5.07 -1.84 -12.26
C SER A 5 -4.06 -0.78 -11.87
N LYS A 6 -4.49 0.28 -11.18
CA LYS A 6 -3.63 1.39 -10.81
C LYS A 6 -3.82 1.76 -9.35
N VAL A 7 -2.73 2.10 -8.70
CA VAL A 7 -2.78 2.56 -7.31
C VAL A 7 -3.66 3.81 -7.17
N SER A 8 -3.61 4.70 -8.13
CA SER A 8 -4.41 5.93 -8.09
C SER A 8 -5.92 5.70 -8.18
N ASP A 9 -6.33 4.51 -8.61
CA ASP A 9 -7.75 4.16 -8.71
C ASP A 9 -8.30 3.54 -7.42
N ILE A 10 -7.45 3.27 -6.44
CA ILE A 10 -7.90 2.68 -5.18
C ILE A 10 -8.71 3.72 -4.41
N THR A 11 -9.92 3.33 -4.01
CA THR A 11 -10.79 4.18 -3.19
C THR A 11 -10.87 3.63 -1.77
N THR A 12 -11.40 4.44 -0.86
CA THR A 12 -11.64 3.97 0.50
C THR A 12 -12.65 2.81 0.52
N ASP A 13 -13.58 2.80 -0.42
CA ASP A 13 -14.53 1.69 -0.54
C ASP A 13 -13.81 0.40 -0.92
N ASP A 14 -12.82 0.48 -1.80
CA ASP A 14 -12.04 -0.70 -2.18
C ASP A 14 -11.28 -1.26 -0.98
N ILE A 15 -10.70 -0.38 -0.16
CA ILE A 15 -9.98 -0.81 1.03
C ILE A 15 -10.94 -1.44 2.03
N ALA A 16 -12.08 -0.79 2.26
CA ALA A 16 -13.10 -1.30 3.19
C ALA A 16 -13.55 -2.69 2.77
N GLU A 17 -13.78 -2.90 1.47
CA GLU A 17 -14.15 -4.19 0.94
C GLU A 17 -13.05 -5.23 1.16
N TYR A 18 -11.81 -4.84 0.91
CA TYR A 18 -10.67 -5.73 1.06
C TYR A 18 -10.51 -6.23 2.51
N ILE A 19 -10.65 -5.31 3.48
CA ILE A 19 -10.54 -5.67 4.90
C ILE A 19 -11.87 -6.12 5.50
N ARG A 20 -12.91 -6.18 4.69
CA ARG A 20 -14.24 -6.72 5.05
C ARG A 20 -14.96 -5.92 6.12
N LEU A 21 -14.90 -4.61 6.03
CA LEU A 21 -15.70 -3.75 6.89
C LEU A 21 -17.13 -3.74 6.37
N VAL A 22 -18.09 -4.03 7.27
CA VAL A 22 -19.50 -4.10 6.90
C VAL A 22 -20.13 -2.71 6.87
N GLU A 23 -19.84 -1.92 7.89
CA GLU A 23 -20.31 -0.56 7.99
C GLU A 23 -19.13 0.38 8.14
N VAL A 24 -19.10 1.42 7.31
CA VAL A 24 -17.98 2.35 7.29
C VAL A 24 -18.50 3.71 7.74
N SER A 25 -18.08 4.15 8.91
CA SER A 25 -18.41 5.49 9.39
C SER A 25 -17.56 6.53 8.68
N GLN A 26 -17.89 7.80 8.85
CA GLN A 26 -17.08 8.87 8.28
C GLN A 26 -15.67 8.85 8.87
N ASP A 27 -15.53 8.54 10.16
CA ASP A 27 -14.23 8.43 10.80
C ASP A 27 -13.42 7.27 10.22
N ASP A 28 -14.08 6.14 9.95
CA ASP A 28 -13.43 5.00 9.31
C ASP A 28 -12.93 5.38 7.93
N GLU A 29 -13.76 6.09 7.16
CA GLU A 29 -13.41 6.52 5.82
C GLU A 29 -12.20 7.45 5.85
N ASN A 30 -12.17 8.38 6.80
CA ASN A 30 -11.03 9.27 6.97
C ASN A 30 -9.76 8.50 7.33
N THR A 31 -9.90 7.51 8.21
CA THR A 31 -8.77 6.66 8.59
C THR A 31 -8.25 5.88 7.39
N LEU A 32 -9.14 5.26 6.63
CA LEU A 32 -8.73 4.50 5.44
C LEU A 32 -8.03 5.37 4.42
N SER A 33 -8.50 6.60 4.23
CA SER A 33 -7.84 7.54 3.33
C SER A 33 -6.42 7.85 3.79
N ASN A 34 -6.23 8.05 5.09
CA ASN A 34 -4.90 8.29 5.65
C ASN A 34 -4.00 7.08 5.49
N LEU A 35 -4.52 5.87 5.74
CA LEU A 35 -3.74 4.66 5.58
C LEU A 35 -3.28 4.48 4.15
N LEU A 36 -4.13 4.82 3.19
CA LEU A 36 -3.79 4.72 1.78
C LEU A 36 -2.63 5.66 1.43
N GLU A 37 -2.66 6.88 1.93
CA GLU A 37 -1.57 7.84 1.68
C GLU A 37 -0.27 7.37 2.32
N ILE A 38 -0.34 6.81 3.51
CA ILE A 38 0.83 6.27 4.19
C ILE A 38 1.40 5.10 3.37
N ALA A 39 0.54 4.21 2.89
CA ALA A 39 0.96 3.06 2.10
C ALA A 39 1.64 3.51 0.79
N LYS A 40 1.05 4.47 0.09
CA LYS A 40 1.64 4.99 -1.14
C LYS A 40 3.02 5.61 -0.89
N THR A 41 3.13 6.40 0.16
CA THR A 41 4.39 7.03 0.53
C THR A 41 5.44 5.98 0.85
N PHE A 42 5.06 4.95 1.60
CA PHE A 42 5.99 3.88 1.93
C PHE A 42 6.49 3.16 0.67
N ILE A 43 5.57 2.82 -0.25
CA ILE A 43 5.94 2.13 -1.49
C ILE A 43 6.91 3.00 -2.29
N SER A 44 6.61 4.28 -2.44
CA SER A 44 7.45 5.20 -3.18
C SER A 44 8.84 5.30 -2.55
N ASN A 45 8.92 5.46 -1.24
CA ASN A 45 10.19 5.60 -0.55
C ASN A 45 11.01 4.31 -0.57
N TYR A 46 10.34 3.17 -0.43
CA TYR A 46 11.02 1.89 -0.42
C TYR A 46 11.61 1.57 -1.79
N THR A 47 10.84 1.79 -2.85
CA THR A 47 11.22 1.39 -4.20
C THR A 47 11.97 2.46 -4.96
N GLY A 48 11.84 3.71 -4.56
CA GLY A 48 12.36 4.84 -5.32
C GLY A 48 11.51 5.18 -6.53
N GLN A 49 10.38 4.48 -6.73
CA GLN A 49 9.48 4.76 -7.85
C GLN A 49 8.61 5.96 -7.51
N THR A 50 8.47 6.89 -8.45
CA THR A 50 7.62 8.05 -8.27
C THR A 50 6.24 7.85 -8.89
N ASP A 51 6.14 7.01 -9.91
CA ASP A 51 4.89 6.70 -10.58
C ASP A 51 4.44 5.30 -10.16
N LEU A 52 3.61 5.22 -9.13
CA LEU A 52 3.14 3.94 -8.60
C LEU A 52 2.14 3.26 -9.53
N ASP A 53 1.56 3.99 -10.46
CA ASP A 53 0.61 3.41 -11.41
C ASP A 53 1.30 2.58 -12.49
N ARG A 54 2.61 2.65 -12.54
CA ARG A 54 3.41 1.92 -13.51
C ARG A 54 3.29 0.39 -13.33
N TYR A 55 3.10 -0.05 -12.09
CA TYR A 55 3.06 -1.47 -11.78
C TYR A 55 1.75 -1.85 -11.09
N GLN A 56 1.01 -2.75 -11.71
CA GLN A 56 -0.25 -3.21 -11.13
C GLN A 56 -0.03 -3.93 -9.80
N ASP A 57 1.11 -4.55 -9.61
CA ASP A 57 1.45 -5.25 -8.37
C ASP A 57 1.36 -4.36 -7.15
N PHE A 58 1.59 -3.06 -7.32
CA PHE A 58 1.54 -2.13 -6.20
C PHE A 58 0.13 -1.96 -5.64
N VAL A 59 -0.90 -2.31 -6.42
CA VAL A 59 -2.28 -2.27 -5.92
C VAL A 59 -2.44 -3.23 -4.74
N ILE A 60 -2.01 -4.48 -4.93
CA ILE A 60 -2.16 -5.47 -3.85
C ILE A 60 -1.26 -5.11 -2.66
N VAL A 61 -0.07 -4.59 -2.92
CA VAL A 61 0.81 -4.15 -1.85
C VAL A 61 0.15 -3.06 -1.01
N ALA A 62 -0.43 -2.06 -1.67
CA ALA A 62 -1.11 -0.97 -0.97
C ALA A 62 -2.26 -1.49 -0.11
N LEU A 63 -3.05 -2.43 -0.63
CA LEU A 63 -4.16 -3.01 0.12
C LEU A 63 -3.68 -3.80 1.33
N ILE A 64 -2.63 -4.60 1.16
CA ILE A 64 -2.05 -5.37 2.26
C ILE A 64 -1.52 -4.45 3.36
N LEU A 65 -0.81 -3.40 2.97
CA LEU A 65 -0.26 -2.45 3.93
C LEU A 65 -1.38 -1.74 4.69
N CYS A 66 -2.45 -1.35 4.01
CA CYS A 66 -3.59 -0.73 4.64
C CYS A 66 -4.23 -1.69 5.65
N GLN A 67 -4.39 -2.96 5.29
CA GLN A 67 -4.95 -3.95 6.19
C GLN A 67 -4.08 -4.14 7.42
N ASP A 68 -2.76 -4.25 7.23
CA ASP A 68 -1.84 -4.44 8.35
C ASP A 68 -1.92 -3.26 9.32
N MET A 69 -1.93 -2.03 8.81
CA MET A 69 -2.04 -0.86 9.65
C MET A 69 -3.38 -0.81 10.36
N TRP A 70 -4.46 -1.18 9.67
CA TRP A 70 -5.80 -1.20 10.26
C TRP A 70 -5.87 -2.22 11.40
N ASP A 71 -5.37 -3.42 11.15
CA ASP A 71 -5.43 -4.51 12.13
C ASP A 71 -4.57 -4.21 13.36
N ASN A 72 -3.42 -3.59 13.15
CA ASN A 72 -2.48 -3.29 14.23
C ASN A 72 -2.72 -1.93 14.89
N ARG A 73 -3.67 -1.18 14.38
CA ARG A 73 -4.00 0.16 14.88
C ARG A 73 -2.78 1.08 14.84
N THR A 74 -2.03 1.03 13.76
CA THR A 74 -0.84 1.87 13.58
C THR A 74 -1.03 2.80 12.38
N LEU A 75 -0.28 3.89 12.39
CA LEU A 75 -0.27 4.87 11.30
C LEU A 75 1.12 4.91 10.64
N TYR A 76 1.78 3.76 10.62
CA TYR A 76 3.07 3.63 9.95
C TYR A 76 3.24 2.20 9.47
N VAL A 77 4.14 2.01 8.51
CA VAL A 77 4.50 0.68 8.02
C VAL A 77 5.81 0.26 8.68
N ASP A 78 5.79 -0.89 9.33
CA ASP A 78 7.00 -1.45 9.96
C ASP A 78 7.78 -2.23 8.90
N LYS A 79 8.86 -1.63 8.41
CA LYS A 79 9.69 -2.23 7.38
C LYS A 79 10.25 -3.59 7.80
N ALA A 80 10.49 -3.78 9.10
CA ALA A 80 11.06 -5.03 9.61
C ALA A 80 10.02 -6.15 9.67
N SER A 81 8.73 -5.84 9.56
CA SER A 81 7.64 -6.80 9.71
C SER A 81 6.85 -7.01 8.41
N LEU A 82 7.42 -6.67 7.27
CA LEU A 82 6.73 -6.85 6.01
C LEU A 82 6.48 -8.33 5.73
N SER A 83 5.29 -8.63 5.21
CA SER A 83 5.00 -9.99 4.77
C SER A 83 5.86 -10.33 3.56
N TYR A 84 6.10 -11.63 3.35
CA TYR A 84 6.94 -12.09 2.26
C TYR A 84 6.46 -11.59 0.89
N PRO A 85 5.16 -11.68 0.55
CA PRO A 85 4.70 -11.19 -0.75
C PRO A 85 4.96 -9.70 -0.96
N VAL A 86 4.74 -8.89 0.08
CA VAL A 86 4.99 -7.44 -0.01
C VAL A 86 6.47 -7.17 -0.24
N GLU A 87 7.33 -7.80 0.55
CA GLU A 87 8.76 -7.62 0.43
C GLU A 87 9.26 -8.04 -0.95
N THR A 88 8.75 -9.16 -1.46
CA THR A 88 9.13 -9.66 -2.76
C THR A 88 8.74 -8.70 -3.88
N ILE A 89 7.49 -8.24 -3.88
CA ILE A 89 7.02 -7.33 -4.92
C ILE A 89 7.78 -6.01 -4.88
N LEU A 90 7.95 -5.45 -3.69
CA LEU A 90 8.67 -4.19 -3.55
C LEU A 90 10.12 -4.34 -3.99
N GLY A 91 10.74 -5.47 -3.67
CA GLY A 91 12.11 -5.75 -4.09
C GLY A 91 12.26 -5.83 -5.59
N MET A 92 11.27 -6.44 -6.27
CA MET A 92 11.30 -6.59 -7.71
C MET A 92 11.27 -5.25 -8.45
N HIS A 93 10.60 -4.27 -7.87
CA HIS A 93 10.40 -2.98 -8.53
C HIS A 93 11.24 -1.86 -7.92
N SER A 94 12.15 -2.20 -7.02
CA SER A 94 13.00 -1.20 -6.39
C SER A 94 14.06 -0.70 -7.35
N ILE A 95 14.23 0.62 -7.37
CA ILE A 95 15.35 1.24 -8.03
C ILE A 95 16.49 1.22 -7.03
N ASN A 96 17.49 0.35 -7.26
CA ASN A 96 18.57 0.20 -6.31
C ASN A 96 19.69 1.17 -6.64
N LEU A 97 19.63 2.34 -6.05
CA LEU A 97 20.63 3.38 -6.32
C LEU A 97 22.01 3.01 -5.83
N LEU A 98 22.13 2.06 -4.91
CA LEU A 98 23.42 1.61 -4.44
C LEU A 98 24.18 0.88 -5.53
N TRP A 99 23.47 0.19 -6.41
CA TRP A 99 24.09 -0.47 -7.53
C TRP A 99 24.68 0.53 -8.51
N VAL A 100 24.02 1.66 -8.66
CA VAL A 100 24.48 2.71 -9.56
C VAL A 100 25.79 3.31 -9.08
N SER A 101 25.95 3.38 -7.76
CA SER A 101 27.16 3.99 -7.18
C SER A 101 28.37 3.08 -7.24
N GLN A 102 28.17 1.87 -7.64
CA GLN A 102 29.28 0.92 -7.78
C GLN A 102 29.86 0.98 -9.18
#